data_6888c852336a605324b295765f6bcee8
#
_entry.id   6888c852336a605324b295765f6bcee8
#
_cell.length_a   1.000
_cell.length_b   1.000
_cell.length_c   1.000
_cell.angle_alpha   90.00
_cell.angle_beta   90.00
_cell.angle_gamma   90.00
#
_symmetry.space_group_name_H-M   'P 1'
#
loop_
_entity.id
_entity.type
_entity.pdbx_description
1 polymer ?
#
loop_
_entity_poly.entity_id
_entity_poly.type
_entity_poly.pdbx_seq_one_letter_code
_entity_poly.pdbx_strand_id
1 'polypeptide(L)'
;MKIIIATIAFLAGTLTIANASLAQTAAPPVAYTELPSETPAQFVEVTDSFDYVRRIVAIPMRDGVKLNTIILLPKGVKNAPMLLTRTPYNAKELSSHNESAHLEAVLQGYDNATDVIVGGGYIRVIQDVRGKYDSEGDYVMNRPLRGPLNATPVDHSTDTWDTIEWLSKNVPESNGKVGIIGISYDGFLPLMALVNPHPALKVAVPMNPMVDGWRGDDWFHNGAFRQNNLPYVMEQVVTRKNEAKWFSTHYDDYDTYLLAGSAGELGRQRGVEQSGFWRKILAHPAYDDFWRNQAMDQILARQPLAVPTMLVHSLWDAEDIYGAIAVYKAIKAKDINNDKVFLVLGPWRHGG
;
A
#
# COMPACT_ATOMS: atom_id res chain seq x y z
N MET A 1 -28.56 -58.84 -72.13
CA MET A 1 -29.04 -58.65 -70.76
C MET A 1 -30.16 -57.61 -70.83
N LYS A 2 -31.40 -58.09 -70.74
CA LYS A 2 -32.62 -57.30 -71.04
C LYS A 2 -33.03 -56.53 -69.75
N ILE A 3 -33.18 -55.19 -69.83
CA ILE A 3 -33.73 -54.37 -68.80
C ILE A 3 -35.21 -54.17 -69.07
N ILE A 4 -36.04 -54.55 -68.14
CA ILE A 4 -37.50 -54.35 -68.17
C ILE A 4 -37.80 -53.03 -67.38
N ILE A 5 -38.38 -52.08 -68.07
CA ILE A 5 -38.88 -50.85 -67.46
C ILE A 5 -40.38 -51.07 -67.17
N ALA A 6 -40.78 -51.02 -65.92
CA ALA A 6 -42.16 -51.00 -65.48
C ALA A 6 -42.59 -49.57 -65.20
N THR A 7 -43.57 -49.12 -65.95
CA THR A 7 -44.22 -47.80 -65.82
C THR A 7 -45.36 -47.92 -64.80
N ILE A 8 -45.20 -47.21 -63.67
CA ILE A 8 -46.31 -47.07 -62.66
C ILE A 8 -46.98 -45.72 -62.88
N ALA A 9 -48.23 -45.76 -63.23
CA ALA A 9 -49.12 -44.56 -63.35
C ALA A 9 -49.51 -44.13 -61.91
N PHE A 10 -49.22 -42.90 -61.58
CA PHE A 10 -49.70 -42.28 -60.32
C PHE A 10 -50.98 -41.52 -60.59
N LEU A 11 -52.08 -41.93 -59.95
CA LEU A 11 -53.34 -41.16 -59.85
C LEU A 11 -53.15 -40.04 -58.84
N ALA A 12 -53.21 -38.80 -59.28
CA ALA A 12 -53.20 -37.64 -58.44
C ALA A 12 -54.59 -37.38 -57.83
N GLY A 13 -54.74 -37.76 -56.57
CA GLY A 13 -55.91 -37.34 -55.79
C GLY A 13 -55.55 -36.05 -55.04
N THR A 14 -56.19 -34.95 -55.37
CA THR A 14 -56.09 -33.67 -54.68
C THR A 14 -56.88 -33.71 -53.36
N LEU A 15 -56.09 -33.87 -52.23
CA LEU A 15 -56.60 -33.72 -50.87
C LEU A 15 -56.46 -32.26 -50.47
N THR A 16 -57.61 -31.52 -50.48
CA THR A 16 -57.65 -30.17 -49.90
C THR A 16 -57.63 -30.30 -48.37
N ILE A 17 -56.45 -30.09 -47.76
CA ILE A 17 -56.36 -29.93 -46.32
C ILE A 17 -56.75 -28.48 -45.99
N ALA A 18 -57.94 -28.30 -45.37
CA ALA A 18 -58.23 -27.03 -44.74
C ALA A 18 -57.36 -26.78 -43.53
N ASN A 19 -56.34 -25.93 -43.68
CA ASN A 19 -55.61 -25.42 -42.59
C ASN A 19 -56.49 -24.51 -41.71
N ALA A 20 -57.10 -25.06 -40.69
CA ALA A 20 -57.62 -24.28 -39.59
C ALA A 20 -56.44 -23.72 -38.79
N SER A 21 -56.00 -22.51 -39.12
CA SER A 21 -55.07 -21.75 -38.33
C SER A 21 -55.70 -21.44 -36.98
N LEU A 22 -55.40 -22.22 -35.96
CA LEU A 22 -55.69 -21.82 -34.59
C LEU A 22 -54.79 -20.60 -34.30
N ALA A 23 -55.34 -19.42 -34.42
CA ALA A 23 -54.77 -18.21 -33.92
C ALA A 23 -54.58 -18.40 -32.41
N GLN A 24 -53.37 -18.80 -32.02
CA GLN A 24 -52.96 -18.81 -30.62
C GLN A 24 -52.91 -17.35 -30.18
N THR A 25 -54.02 -16.91 -29.52
CA THR A 25 -54.02 -15.60 -28.88
C THR A 25 -52.89 -15.60 -27.88
N ALA A 26 -51.82 -14.85 -28.19
CA ALA A 26 -50.72 -14.61 -27.23
C ALA A 26 -51.38 -14.08 -25.94
N ALA A 27 -51.07 -14.75 -24.84
CA ALA A 27 -51.51 -14.23 -23.56
C ALA A 27 -50.99 -12.79 -23.40
N PRO A 28 -51.79 -11.86 -22.88
CA PRO A 28 -51.34 -10.50 -22.69
C PRO A 28 -50.04 -10.52 -21.88
N PRO A 29 -49.05 -9.67 -22.22
CA PRO A 29 -47.81 -9.62 -21.46
C PRO A 29 -48.13 -9.38 -19.99
N VAL A 30 -47.57 -10.23 -19.13
CA VAL A 30 -47.71 -10.06 -17.68
C VAL A 30 -47.11 -8.71 -17.34
N ALA A 31 -47.95 -7.75 -16.96
CA ALA A 31 -47.50 -6.47 -16.45
C ALA A 31 -46.92 -6.75 -15.06
N TYR A 32 -45.61 -6.79 -14.98
CA TYR A 32 -44.92 -6.74 -13.67
C TYR A 32 -45.11 -5.32 -13.14
N THR A 33 -45.91 -5.16 -12.10
CA THR A 33 -45.92 -3.95 -11.29
C THR A 33 -44.51 -3.68 -10.80
N GLU A 34 -44.16 -2.41 -10.64
CA GLU A 34 -42.80 -2.00 -10.19
C GLU A 34 -42.25 -2.92 -9.12
N LEU A 35 -41.08 -3.45 -9.41
CA LEU A 35 -40.31 -4.19 -8.40
C LEU A 35 -39.55 -3.15 -7.56
N PRO A 36 -39.79 -3.05 -6.25
CA PRO A 36 -39.03 -2.16 -5.38
C PRO A 36 -37.60 -2.61 -5.35
N SER A 37 -36.69 -1.66 -5.14
CA SER A 37 -35.27 -2.00 -4.92
C SER A 37 -35.12 -2.97 -3.73
N GLU A 38 -34.41 -4.05 -3.93
CA GLU A 38 -34.02 -4.98 -2.84
C GLU A 38 -32.86 -4.45 -2.01
N THR A 39 -32.17 -3.42 -2.52
CA THR A 39 -31.10 -2.75 -1.79
C THR A 39 -31.72 -1.75 -0.82
N PRO A 40 -31.44 -1.85 0.51
CA PRO A 40 -31.95 -0.89 1.47
C PRO A 40 -31.37 0.50 1.21
N ALA A 41 -32.15 1.54 1.46
CA ALA A 41 -31.68 2.92 1.33
C ALA A 41 -30.50 3.21 2.28
N GLN A 42 -30.46 2.53 3.43
CA GLN A 42 -29.36 2.55 4.39
C GLN A 42 -29.18 1.15 4.98
N PHE A 43 -28.00 0.59 4.81
CA PHE A 43 -27.62 -0.65 5.46
C PHE A 43 -26.85 -0.34 6.74
N VAL A 44 -27.20 -1.00 7.83
CA VAL A 44 -26.48 -0.91 9.11
C VAL A 44 -25.93 -2.30 9.42
N GLU A 45 -24.61 -2.38 9.43
CA GLU A 45 -23.91 -3.62 9.75
C GLU A 45 -24.08 -3.98 11.22
N VAL A 46 -24.33 -5.28 11.50
CA VAL A 46 -24.42 -5.81 12.85
C VAL A 46 -23.05 -6.37 13.26
N THR A 47 -22.37 -5.67 14.17
CA THR A 47 -20.98 -5.96 14.59
C THR A 47 -20.89 -6.47 16.05
N ASP A 48 -21.98 -6.98 16.61
CA ASP A 48 -22.01 -7.43 18.02
C ASP A 48 -21.03 -8.57 18.29
N SER A 49 -20.85 -9.47 17.32
CA SER A 49 -19.93 -10.61 17.39
C SER A 49 -18.44 -10.24 17.21
N PHE A 50 -18.14 -9.01 16.75
CA PHE A 50 -16.76 -8.60 16.52
C PHE A 50 -16.04 -8.43 17.86
N ASP A 51 -14.77 -8.85 17.94
CA ASP A 51 -13.91 -8.63 19.10
C ASP A 51 -13.16 -7.27 19.05
N TYR A 52 -13.43 -6.47 18.02
CA TYR A 52 -12.84 -5.14 17.83
C TYR A 52 -13.86 -4.11 17.37
N VAL A 53 -13.48 -2.84 17.46
CA VAL A 53 -14.19 -1.70 16.89
C VAL A 53 -13.30 -1.06 15.83
N ARG A 54 -13.84 -0.81 14.65
CA ARG A 54 -13.17 -0.08 13.57
C ARG A 54 -13.65 1.35 13.53
N ARG A 55 -12.72 2.31 13.58
CA ARG A 55 -12.99 3.73 13.37
C ARG A 55 -12.23 4.22 12.16
N ILE A 56 -12.90 4.93 11.26
CA ILE A 56 -12.28 5.60 10.11
C ILE A 56 -12.37 7.08 10.38
N VAL A 57 -11.21 7.75 10.41
CA VAL A 57 -11.12 9.18 10.72
C VAL A 57 -10.22 9.89 9.71
N ALA A 58 -10.53 11.12 9.41
CA ALA A 58 -9.72 11.99 8.58
C ALA A 58 -8.94 12.97 9.49
N ILE A 59 -7.68 12.63 9.78
CA ILE A 59 -6.85 13.42 10.70
C ILE A 59 -6.33 14.68 9.99
N PRO A 60 -6.62 15.89 10.51
CA PRO A 60 -6.14 17.14 9.91
C PRO A 60 -4.65 17.34 10.21
N MET A 61 -3.89 17.65 9.16
CA MET A 61 -2.49 18.07 9.25
C MET A 61 -2.42 19.61 9.43
N ARG A 62 -1.25 20.11 9.81
CA ARG A 62 -0.99 21.54 10.06
C ARG A 62 -1.30 22.48 8.90
N ASP A 63 -1.32 21.98 7.68
CA ASP A 63 -1.67 22.70 6.45
C ASP A 63 -3.15 22.53 6.05
N GLY A 64 -3.96 21.87 6.87
CA GLY A 64 -5.39 21.66 6.66
C GLY A 64 -5.73 20.41 5.81
N VAL A 65 -4.75 19.76 5.19
CA VAL A 65 -4.95 18.49 4.48
C VAL A 65 -5.31 17.39 5.48
N LYS A 66 -6.26 16.54 5.12
CA LYS A 66 -6.73 15.46 5.98
C LYS A 66 -6.22 14.10 5.49
N LEU A 67 -5.68 13.31 6.41
CA LEU A 67 -5.16 11.98 6.11
C LEU A 67 -6.11 10.90 6.62
N ASN A 68 -6.50 10.00 5.71
CA ASN A 68 -7.35 8.86 6.02
C ASN A 68 -6.65 7.91 6.99
N THR A 69 -7.28 7.62 8.11
CA THR A 69 -6.70 6.83 9.18
C THR A 69 -7.72 5.82 9.70
N ILE A 70 -7.30 4.58 9.79
CA ILE A 70 -8.09 3.48 10.33
C ILE A 70 -7.55 3.12 11.70
N ILE A 71 -8.43 3.10 12.69
CA ILE A 71 -8.11 2.76 14.08
C ILE A 71 -8.89 1.50 14.45
N LEU A 72 -8.18 0.44 14.75
CA LEU A 72 -8.74 -0.84 15.20
C LEU A 72 -8.50 -0.98 16.70
N LEU A 73 -9.59 -1.03 17.45
CA LEU A 73 -9.57 -1.08 18.90
C LEU A 73 -10.09 -2.45 19.36
N PRO A 74 -9.32 -3.27 20.10
CA PRO A 74 -9.89 -4.44 20.76
C PRO A 74 -11.09 -4.05 21.62
N LYS A 75 -12.19 -4.81 21.59
CA LYS A 75 -13.38 -4.49 22.40
C LYS A 75 -13.04 -4.46 23.88
N GLY A 76 -13.49 -3.43 24.56
CA GLY A 76 -13.25 -3.25 25.99
C GLY A 76 -11.85 -2.76 26.37
N VAL A 77 -10.98 -2.47 25.40
CA VAL A 77 -9.63 -1.96 25.63
C VAL A 77 -9.66 -0.63 26.38
N LYS A 78 -8.76 -0.48 27.34
CA LYS A 78 -8.58 0.74 28.12
C LYS A 78 -7.10 0.93 28.44
N ASN A 79 -6.65 2.18 28.42
CA ASN A 79 -5.28 2.54 28.78
C ASN A 79 -4.21 1.77 27.98
N ALA A 80 -4.49 1.52 26.68
CA ALA A 80 -3.62 0.74 25.79
C ALA A 80 -2.65 1.63 24.99
N PRO A 81 -1.46 1.13 24.67
CA PRO A 81 -0.58 1.82 23.72
C PRO A 81 -1.13 1.70 22.30
N MET A 82 -0.82 2.70 21.48
CA MET A 82 -1.13 2.70 20.06
C MET A 82 0.08 2.25 19.23
N LEU A 83 -0.15 1.46 18.19
CA LEU A 83 0.87 1.08 17.22
C LEU A 83 0.47 1.60 15.84
N LEU A 84 1.27 2.54 15.33
CA LEU A 84 1.03 3.26 14.08
C LEU A 84 1.84 2.66 12.94
N THR A 85 1.19 2.43 11.80
CA THR A 85 1.84 2.32 10.48
C THR A 85 1.30 3.40 9.57
N ARG A 86 2.17 4.08 8.86
CA ARG A 86 1.81 4.96 7.76
C ARG A 86 2.19 4.29 6.45
N THR A 87 1.37 4.41 5.40
CA THR A 87 1.52 3.56 4.23
C THR A 87 1.09 4.22 2.91
N PRO A 88 1.76 3.98 1.79
CA PRO A 88 1.25 4.24 0.46
C PRO A 88 0.47 3.04 -0.13
N TYR A 89 0.24 1.95 0.63
CA TYR A 89 -0.26 0.66 0.15
C TYR A 89 -1.73 0.38 0.47
N ASN A 90 -2.53 1.41 0.79
CA ASN A 90 -3.95 1.29 1.11
C ASN A 90 -4.24 0.84 2.56
N ALA A 91 -4.44 1.81 3.43
CA ALA A 91 -4.76 1.54 4.83
C ALA A 91 -6.01 0.66 5.01
N LYS A 92 -6.99 0.78 4.10
CA LYS A 92 -8.19 -0.04 4.12
C LYS A 92 -7.86 -1.51 3.84
N GLU A 93 -7.03 -1.79 2.84
CA GLU A 93 -6.62 -3.15 2.49
C GLU A 93 -5.77 -3.78 3.60
N LEU A 94 -4.78 -3.05 4.11
CA LEU A 94 -3.95 -3.51 5.22
C LEU A 94 -4.71 -3.74 6.54
N SER A 95 -5.92 -3.22 6.66
CA SER A 95 -6.80 -3.40 7.82
C SER A 95 -7.99 -4.30 7.56
N SER A 96 -7.98 -5.09 6.48
CA SER A 96 -9.07 -5.98 6.08
C SER A 96 -8.59 -7.14 5.22
N HIS A 97 -7.44 -7.75 5.55
CA HIS A 97 -6.91 -8.89 4.80
C HIS A 97 -7.86 -10.07 4.75
N ASN A 98 -8.60 -10.28 5.83
CA ASN A 98 -9.69 -11.24 5.89
C ASN A 98 -10.92 -10.55 6.45
N GLU A 99 -12.08 -10.77 5.84
CA GLU A 99 -13.36 -10.36 6.43
C GLU A 99 -13.64 -11.28 7.61
N SER A 100 -13.43 -10.77 8.81
CA SER A 100 -13.57 -11.54 10.05
C SER A 100 -14.08 -10.66 11.18
N ALA A 101 -14.81 -11.29 12.11
CA ALA A 101 -15.15 -10.70 13.39
C ALA A 101 -13.96 -10.71 14.38
N HIS A 102 -12.83 -11.30 14.02
CA HIS A 102 -11.62 -11.45 14.84
C HIS A 102 -10.51 -10.54 14.34
N LEU A 103 -10.02 -9.64 15.21
CA LEU A 103 -8.98 -8.66 14.88
C LEU A 103 -7.69 -9.31 14.38
N GLU A 104 -7.30 -10.44 14.95
CA GLU A 104 -6.10 -11.18 14.52
C GLU A 104 -6.19 -11.60 13.05
N ALA A 105 -7.34 -12.15 12.63
CA ALA A 105 -7.55 -12.54 11.23
C ALA A 105 -7.58 -11.34 10.28
N VAL A 106 -8.13 -10.21 10.73
CA VAL A 106 -8.18 -8.96 9.95
C VAL A 106 -6.80 -8.37 9.70
N LEU A 107 -5.88 -8.51 10.65
CA LEU A 107 -4.52 -7.97 10.57
C LEU A 107 -3.49 -8.92 9.93
N GLN A 108 -3.85 -10.17 9.63
CA GLN A 108 -2.94 -11.11 8.94
C GLN A 108 -2.55 -10.56 7.56
N GLY A 109 -1.29 -10.78 7.17
CA GLY A 109 -0.82 -10.38 5.86
C GLY A 109 0.57 -9.74 5.91
N TYR A 110 0.70 -8.50 5.45
CA TYR A 110 1.97 -7.76 5.40
C TYR A 110 2.54 -7.44 6.80
N ASP A 111 1.70 -7.43 7.81
CA ASP A 111 2.08 -7.15 9.19
C ASP A 111 2.45 -8.44 9.94
N ASN A 112 3.73 -8.77 9.96
CA ASN A 112 4.26 -10.02 10.53
C ASN A 112 4.23 -10.08 12.07
N ALA A 113 3.74 -9.03 12.73
CA ALA A 113 3.68 -8.93 14.18
C ALA A 113 2.24 -9.04 14.72
N THR A 114 1.29 -9.54 13.92
CA THR A 114 -0.13 -9.56 14.25
C THR A 114 -0.43 -10.22 15.58
N ASP A 115 0.14 -11.39 15.87
CA ASP A 115 -0.04 -12.13 17.10
C ASP A 115 0.45 -11.34 18.32
N VAL A 116 1.59 -10.68 18.20
CA VAL A 116 2.16 -9.82 19.27
C VAL A 116 1.30 -8.57 19.47
N ILE A 117 0.81 -7.98 18.39
CA ILE A 117 -0.02 -6.77 18.43
C ILE A 117 -1.35 -7.08 19.14
N VAL A 118 -2.02 -8.16 18.74
CA VAL A 118 -3.31 -8.56 19.29
C VAL A 118 -3.15 -9.09 20.72
N GLY A 119 -2.19 -10.01 20.94
CA GLY A 119 -1.89 -10.55 22.27
C GLY A 119 -1.42 -9.50 23.27
N GLY A 120 -0.75 -8.44 22.81
CA GLY A 120 -0.33 -7.30 23.62
C GLY A 120 -1.43 -6.27 23.90
N GLY A 121 -2.61 -6.42 23.29
CA GLY A 121 -3.75 -5.50 23.46
C GLY A 121 -3.52 -4.11 22.90
N TYR A 122 -2.71 -3.98 21.84
CA TYR A 122 -2.42 -2.71 21.21
C TYR A 122 -3.63 -2.19 20.41
N ILE A 123 -3.84 -0.88 20.44
CA ILE A 123 -4.69 -0.20 19.47
C ILE A 123 -3.89 -0.09 18.18
N ARG A 124 -4.38 -0.69 17.10
CA ARG A 124 -3.72 -0.65 15.80
C ARG A 124 -4.19 0.55 15.00
N VAL A 125 -3.25 1.33 14.48
CA VAL A 125 -3.53 2.53 13.67
C VAL A 125 -2.81 2.40 12.34
N ILE A 126 -3.56 2.52 11.24
CA ILE A 126 -3.02 2.46 9.88
C ILE A 126 -3.49 3.72 9.13
N GLN A 127 -2.54 4.46 8.56
CA GLN A 127 -2.83 5.74 7.90
C GLN A 127 -2.28 5.77 6.48
N ASP A 128 -3.14 6.09 5.51
CA ASP A 128 -2.69 6.42 4.16
C ASP A 128 -1.82 7.68 4.17
N VAL A 129 -0.66 7.63 3.51
CA VAL A 129 0.17 8.82 3.35
C VAL A 129 -0.52 9.86 2.47
N ARG A 130 -0.11 11.10 2.59
CA ARG A 130 -0.59 12.25 1.83
C ARG A 130 -0.64 11.95 0.33
N GLY A 131 -1.80 12.18 -0.29
CA GLY A 131 -2.01 12.04 -1.73
C GLY A 131 -2.21 10.61 -2.21
N LYS A 132 -2.29 9.63 -1.33
CA LYS A 132 -2.61 8.23 -1.68
C LYS A 132 -3.98 7.83 -1.15
N TYR A 133 -4.66 7.00 -1.93
CA TYR A 133 -5.99 6.44 -1.61
C TYR A 133 -6.99 7.52 -1.16
N ASP A 134 -7.46 7.41 0.07
CA ASP A 134 -8.49 8.31 0.60
C ASP A 134 -7.92 9.47 1.41
N SER A 135 -6.57 9.60 1.49
CA SER A 135 -5.91 10.79 2.03
C SER A 135 -5.88 11.93 1.03
N GLU A 136 -6.13 13.14 1.50
CA GLU A 136 -6.05 14.36 0.69
C GLU A 136 -4.59 14.76 0.36
N GLY A 137 -4.45 15.83 -0.43
CA GLY A 137 -3.16 16.43 -0.82
C GLY A 137 -2.49 15.75 -2.00
N ASP A 138 -1.23 16.11 -2.25
CA ASP A 138 -0.45 15.64 -3.37
C ASP A 138 0.56 14.57 -2.95
N TYR A 139 0.59 13.46 -3.69
CA TYR A 139 1.56 12.42 -3.48
C TYR A 139 2.92 12.81 -4.07
N VAL A 140 3.94 12.71 -3.24
CA VAL A 140 5.35 12.81 -3.65
C VAL A 140 6.05 11.56 -3.11
N MET A 141 6.51 10.71 -4.01
CA MET A 141 7.25 9.49 -3.67
C MET A 141 8.47 9.85 -2.83
N ASN A 142 8.62 9.18 -1.67
CA ASN A 142 9.70 9.49 -0.73
C ASN A 142 9.86 10.98 -0.45
N ARG A 143 8.75 11.66 -0.20
CA ARG A 143 8.75 13.12 0.00
C ARG A 143 9.93 13.55 0.89
N PRO A 144 10.85 14.37 0.38
CA PRO A 144 12.01 14.83 1.14
C PRO A 144 11.58 15.65 2.37
N LEU A 145 12.45 15.72 3.35
CA LEU A 145 12.33 16.69 4.44
C LEU A 145 12.27 18.10 3.87
N ARG A 146 11.60 18.99 4.60
CA ARG A 146 11.58 20.42 4.29
C ARG A 146 12.99 20.95 4.18
N GLY A 147 13.27 21.65 3.11
CA GLY A 147 14.61 22.14 2.79
C GLY A 147 14.81 22.36 1.28
N PRO A 148 16.03 22.28 0.79
CA PRO A 148 16.35 22.56 -0.61
C PRO A 148 15.56 21.73 -1.62
N LEU A 149 15.20 20.48 -1.27
CA LEU A 149 14.45 19.57 -2.12
C LEU A 149 12.93 19.64 -1.90
N ASN A 150 12.48 20.32 -0.86
CA ASN A 150 11.07 20.44 -0.49
C ASN A 150 10.78 21.80 0.15
N ALA A 151 10.36 22.76 -0.67
CA ALA A 151 10.01 24.11 -0.23
C ALA A 151 8.62 24.20 0.43
N THR A 152 7.84 23.10 0.48
CA THR A 152 6.53 23.09 1.14
C THR A 152 6.66 23.06 2.67
N PRO A 153 5.62 23.49 3.44
CA PRO A 153 5.68 23.47 4.89
C PRO A 153 5.55 22.08 5.52
N VAL A 154 5.37 21.04 4.70
CA VAL A 154 5.06 19.67 5.16
C VAL A 154 5.98 18.62 4.55
N ASP A 155 6.23 17.58 5.32
CA ASP A 155 6.95 16.37 4.94
C ASP A 155 6.42 15.16 5.73
N HIS A 156 7.00 13.98 5.55
CA HIS A 156 6.56 12.80 6.29
C HIS A 156 6.82 12.89 7.80
N SER A 157 7.85 13.63 8.23
CA SER A 157 8.13 13.85 9.66
C SER A 157 7.03 14.72 10.29
N THR A 158 6.65 15.82 9.63
CA THR A 158 5.59 16.71 10.11
C THR A 158 4.22 16.04 10.09
N ASP A 159 3.90 15.27 9.05
CA ASP A 159 2.63 14.54 8.99
C ASP A 159 2.55 13.47 10.09
N THR A 160 3.68 12.79 10.40
CA THR A 160 3.72 11.84 11.51
C THR A 160 3.55 12.53 12.86
N TRP A 161 4.17 13.68 13.04
CA TRP A 161 4.05 14.48 14.27
C TRP A 161 2.60 14.89 14.51
N ASP A 162 1.94 15.46 13.50
CA ASP A 162 0.54 15.91 13.58
C ASP A 162 -0.42 14.74 13.82
N THR A 163 -0.15 13.59 13.20
CA THR A 163 -0.91 12.37 13.40
C THR A 163 -0.82 11.89 14.85
N ILE A 164 0.38 11.80 15.42
CA ILE A 164 0.58 11.36 16.81
C ILE A 164 -0.03 12.36 17.80
N GLU A 165 0.09 13.64 17.55
CA GLU A 165 -0.53 14.70 18.37
C GLU A 165 -2.05 14.54 18.39
N TRP A 166 -2.67 14.31 17.23
CA TRP A 166 -4.10 14.07 17.14
C TRP A 166 -4.52 12.79 17.87
N LEU A 167 -3.81 11.69 17.63
CA LEU A 167 -4.11 10.38 18.24
C LEU A 167 -4.04 10.44 19.76
N SER A 168 -3.01 11.09 20.31
CA SER A 168 -2.81 11.19 21.76
C SER A 168 -3.93 11.96 22.46
N LYS A 169 -4.65 12.82 21.74
CA LYS A 169 -5.73 13.66 22.28
C LYS A 169 -7.14 13.11 22.01
N ASN A 170 -7.31 12.30 20.95
CA ASN A 170 -8.63 11.95 20.43
C ASN A 170 -8.96 10.46 20.51
N VAL A 171 -8.07 9.63 21.07
CA VAL A 171 -8.31 8.20 21.32
C VAL A 171 -8.35 7.96 22.83
N PRO A 172 -9.51 8.09 23.48
CA PRO A 172 -9.63 8.03 24.94
C PRO A 172 -9.32 6.66 25.53
N GLU A 173 -9.38 5.60 24.74
CA GLU A 173 -9.00 4.25 25.14
C GLU A 173 -7.48 4.08 25.26
N SER A 174 -6.70 5.02 24.72
CA SER A 174 -5.25 4.99 24.71
C SER A 174 -4.64 5.53 25.99
N ASN A 175 -3.43 5.07 26.30
CA ASN A 175 -2.57 5.64 27.35
C ASN A 175 -1.70 6.82 26.86
N GLY A 176 -1.92 7.30 25.64
CA GLY A 176 -1.19 8.39 25.01
C GLY A 176 0.22 8.01 24.50
N LYS A 177 0.63 6.73 24.59
CA LYS A 177 1.93 6.27 24.08
C LYS A 177 1.74 5.69 22.68
N VAL A 178 2.64 6.05 21.77
CA VAL A 178 2.64 5.60 20.38
C VAL A 178 3.95 4.90 20.06
N GLY A 179 3.87 3.70 19.47
CA GLY A 179 4.95 3.08 18.72
C GLY A 179 4.69 3.26 17.22
N ILE A 180 5.74 3.28 16.41
CA ILE A 180 5.63 3.29 14.95
C ILE A 180 6.40 2.10 14.37
N ILE A 181 5.76 1.38 13.44
CA ILE A 181 6.28 0.15 12.83
C ILE A 181 5.96 0.14 11.35
N GLY A 182 6.78 -0.51 10.55
CA GLY A 182 6.49 -0.77 9.14
C GLY A 182 7.66 -1.36 8.40
N ILE A 183 7.38 -1.92 7.21
CA ILE A 183 8.32 -2.62 6.34
C ILE A 183 8.50 -1.82 5.04
N SER A 184 9.71 -1.79 4.47
CA SER A 184 9.98 -1.19 3.16
C SER A 184 9.72 0.34 3.15
N TYR A 185 8.85 0.84 2.28
CA TYR A 185 8.39 2.23 2.34
C TYR A 185 7.76 2.54 3.71
N ASP A 186 6.94 1.62 4.24
CA ASP A 186 6.38 1.77 5.59
C ASP A 186 7.47 1.72 6.66
N GLY A 187 8.64 1.14 6.37
CA GLY A 187 9.86 1.17 7.20
C GLY A 187 10.65 2.48 7.09
N PHE A 188 10.60 3.16 5.94
CA PHE A 188 11.14 4.50 5.76
C PHE A 188 10.39 5.54 6.63
N LEU A 189 9.07 5.38 6.77
CA LEU A 189 8.25 6.34 7.52
C LEU A 189 8.56 6.41 9.02
N PRO A 190 8.86 5.31 9.75
CA PRO A 190 9.44 5.34 11.09
C PRO A 190 10.77 6.11 11.17
N LEU A 191 11.65 6.00 10.16
CA LEU A 191 12.89 6.79 10.13
C LEU A 191 12.60 8.28 10.01
N MET A 192 11.62 8.67 9.19
CA MET A 192 11.16 10.06 9.09
C MET A 192 10.57 10.59 10.40
N ALA A 193 9.90 9.72 11.18
CA ALA A 193 9.39 10.07 12.51
C ALA A 193 10.50 10.38 13.52
N LEU A 194 11.70 9.81 13.36
CA LEU A 194 12.85 10.03 14.24
C LEU A 194 13.54 11.38 14.02
N VAL A 195 13.27 12.07 12.91
CA VAL A 195 13.92 13.37 12.59
C VAL A 195 13.49 14.47 13.56
N ASN A 196 12.19 14.53 13.89
CA ASN A 196 11.64 15.44 14.89
C ASN A 196 10.56 14.70 15.67
N PRO A 197 10.94 13.80 16.57
CA PRO A 197 10.00 12.88 17.19
C PRO A 197 9.02 13.61 18.12
N HIS A 198 7.74 13.23 18.01
CA HIS A 198 6.72 13.66 18.93
C HIS A 198 6.98 13.11 20.35
N PRO A 199 6.74 13.84 21.45
CA PRO A 199 6.98 13.36 22.82
C PRO A 199 6.23 12.07 23.18
N ALA A 200 5.08 11.80 22.54
CA ALA A 200 4.30 10.58 22.72
C ALA A 200 4.90 9.38 21.95
N LEU A 201 5.82 9.59 21.01
CA LEU A 201 6.51 8.51 20.30
C LEU A 201 7.50 7.84 21.24
N LYS A 202 7.29 6.54 21.54
CA LYS A 202 8.06 5.79 22.55
C LYS A 202 9.01 4.76 21.94
N VAL A 203 8.72 4.29 20.72
CA VAL A 203 9.55 3.33 20.01
C VAL A 203 9.33 3.45 18.50
N ALA A 204 10.39 3.20 17.73
CA ALA A 204 10.31 3.05 16.28
C ALA A 204 10.90 1.69 15.87
N VAL A 205 10.19 0.99 14.97
CA VAL A 205 10.60 -0.31 14.45
C VAL A 205 10.60 -0.25 12.92
N PRO A 206 11.61 0.38 12.32
CA PRO A 206 11.80 0.31 10.87
C PRO A 206 12.32 -1.07 10.48
N MET A 207 11.55 -1.77 9.63
CA MET A 207 11.89 -3.10 9.11
C MET A 207 12.21 -2.98 7.62
N ASN A 208 13.33 -3.56 7.19
CA ASN A 208 13.84 -3.46 5.82
C ASN A 208 13.59 -2.06 5.21
N PRO A 209 13.98 -0.97 5.89
CA PRO A 209 13.60 0.36 5.48
C PRO A 209 14.37 0.79 4.24
N MET A 210 13.72 1.50 3.33
CA MET A 210 14.40 2.28 2.32
C MET A 210 15.15 3.46 2.98
N VAL A 211 16.42 3.64 2.65
CA VAL A 211 17.30 4.58 3.35
C VAL A 211 18.08 5.49 2.40
N ASP A 212 18.76 4.94 1.40
CA ASP A 212 19.52 5.67 0.39
C ASP A 212 19.23 5.05 -0.98
N GLY A 213 18.38 5.70 -1.75
CA GLY A 213 17.86 5.17 -3.01
C GLY A 213 18.91 4.95 -4.10
N TRP A 214 20.15 5.46 -3.93
CA TRP A 214 21.23 5.28 -4.89
C TRP A 214 22.21 4.17 -4.49
N ARG A 215 22.43 3.96 -3.20
CA ARG A 215 23.47 3.04 -2.70
C ARG A 215 23.04 1.58 -2.69
N GLY A 216 21.84 1.28 -2.29
CA GLY A 216 21.48 -0.11 -2.15
C GLY A 216 20.03 -0.33 -1.75
N ASP A 217 19.16 0.54 -2.23
CA ASP A 217 17.73 0.46 -2.01
C ASP A 217 16.99 0.29 -3.34
N ASP A 218 15.74 0.67 -3.38
CA ASP A 218 14.79 0.40 -4.45
C ASP A 218 15.22 0.87 -5.85
N TRP A 219 16.00 1.94 -5.96
CA TRP A 219 16.21 2.58 -7.27
C TRP A 219 17.54 2.19 -7.87
N PHE A 220 18.61 2.24 -7.08
CA PHE A 220 19.96 1.90 -7.54
C PHE A 220 20.69 1.04 -6.53
N HIS A 221 21.52 0.13 -7.01
CA HIS A 221 22.54 -0.54 -6.22
C HIS A 221 23.92 0.03 -6.63
N ASN A 222 24.47 0.93 -5.82
CA ASN A 222 25.73 1.62 -6.09
C ASN A 222 25.79 2.21 -7.50
N GLY A 223 24.69 2.86 -7.94
CA GLY A 223 24.57 3.49 -9.24
C GLY A 223 24.08 2.60 -10.37
N ALA A 224 23.95 1.31 -10.17
CA ALA A 224 23.29 0.43 -11.12
C ALA A 224 21.77 0.53 -10.94
N PHE A 225 21.06 1.05 -11.94
CA PHE A 225 19.61 1.20 -11.87
C PHE A 225 18.93 -0.18 -11.83
N ARG A 226 17.97 -0.35 -10.92
CA ARG A 226 17.21 -1.59 -10.76
C ARG A 226 15.98 -1.56 -11.69
N GLN A 227 16.13 -2.05 -12.90
CA GLN A 227 15.05 -2.06 -13.92
C GLN A 227 13.82 -2.86 -13.48
N ASN A 228 14.01 -3.90 -12.69
CA ASN A 228 12.93 -4.72 -12.16
C ASN A 228 11.97 -3.96 -11.22
N ASN A 229 12.35 -2.75 -10.76
CA ASN A 229 11.47 -1.89 -9.97
C ASN A 229 10.61 -0.91 -10.82
N LEU A 230 10.74 -0.90 -12.14
CA LEU A 230 9.86 -0.11 -13.01
C LEU A 230 8.36 -0.40 -12.81
N PRO A 231 7.93 -1.66 -12.67
CA PRO A 231 6.53 -1.98 -12.33
C PRO A 231 6.07 -1.28 -11.06
N TYR A 232 6.87 -1.35 -10.01
CA TYR A 232 6.59 -0.70 -8.72
C TYR A 232 6.52 0.83 -8.84
N VAL A 233 7.46 1.46 -9.56
CA VAL A 233 7.41 2.91 -9.82
C VAL A 233 6.11 3.28 -10.52
N MET A 234 5.74 2.55 -11.59
CA MET A 234 4.52 2.81 -12.32
C MET A 234 3.29 2.73 -11.40
N GLU A 235 3.13 1.63 -10.69
CA GLU A 235 1.99 1.41 -9.81
C GLU A 235 1.90 2.46 -8.70
N GLN A 236 3.03 2.88 -8.13
CA GLN A 236 3.03 3.81 -7.00
C GLN A 236 2.80 5.28 -7.39
N VAL A 237 3.23 5.72 -8.58
CA VAL A 237 3.28 7.16 -8.88
C VAL A 237 2.36 7.62 -9.99
N VAL A 238 1.86 6.70 -10.84
CA VAL A 238 1.09 7.09 -12.02
C VAL A 238 -0.35 7.43 -11.67
N THR A 239 -0.92 6.74 -10.68
CA THR A 239 -2.28 7.00 -10.18
C THR A 239 -2.35 7.06 -8.66
N ARG A 240 -3.42 7.70 -8.15
CA ARG A 240 -3.61 7.89 -6.70
C ARG A 240 -3.87 6.56 -5.97
N LYS A 241 -4.62 5.65 -6.59
CA LYS A 241 -5.08 4.39 -5.98
C LYS A 241 -4.41 3.15 -6.57
N ASN A 242 -3.28 3.31 -7.24
CA ASN A 242 -2.53 2.23 -7.86
C ASN A 242 -3.34 1.44 -8.91
N GLU A 243 -4.25 2.11 -9.63
CA GLU A 243 -5.08 1.49 -10.67
C GLU A 243 -4.27 1.13 -11.92
N ALA A 244 -3.20 1.88 -12.22
CA ALA A 244 -2.32 1.57 -13.34
C ALA A 244 -1.51 0.32 -13.04
N LYS A 245 -1.53 -0.65 -13.95
CA LYS A 245 -0.83 -1.91 -13.80
C LYS A 245 0.24 -2.05 -14.86
N TRP A 246 1.38 -2.57 -14.45
CA TRP A 246 2.43 -2.99 -15.38
C TRP A 246 1.97 -4.18 -16.19
N PHE A 247 2.43 -4.27 -17.43
CA PHE A 247 2.21 -5.45 -18.28
C PHE A 247 3.50 -5.82 -19.01
N SER A 248 3.78 -7.11 -19.07
CA SER A 248 4.87 -7.67 -19.87
C SER A 248 4.44 -7.86 -21.32
N THR A 249 5.34 -7.62 -22.26
CA THR A 249 5.14 -7.84 -23.69
C THR A 249 5.76 -9.15 -24.16
N HIS A 250 6.59 -9.76 -23.33
CA HIS A 250 7.24 -11.03 -23.55
C HIS A 250 6.99 -11.94 -22.34
N TYR A 251 7.11 -13.22 -22.53
CA TYR A 251 7.00 -14.18 -21.43
C TYR A 251 8.13 -13.99 -20.41
N ASP A 252 9.34 -13.65 -20.89
CA ASP A 252 10.50 -13.37 -20.09
C ASP A 252 10.74 -11.84 -20.02
N ASP A 253 10.76 -11.30 -18.82
CA ASP A 253 11.03 -9.87 -18.59
C ASP A 253 12.44 -9.48 -19.02
N TYR A 254 13.40 -10.40 -19.03
CA TYR A 254 14.74 -10.15 -19.56
C TYR A 254 14.69 -9.68 -21.02
N ASP A 255 13.91 -10.35 -21.86
CA ASP A 255 13.73 -9.92 -23.26
C ASP A 255 13.08 -8.55 -23.36
N THR A 256 12.12 -8.24 -22.49
CA THR A 256 11.50 -6.91 -22.41
C THR A 256 12.54 -5.83 -22.12
N TYR A 257 13.41 -6.05 -21.14
CA TYR A 257 14.45 -5.07 -20.77
C TYR A 257 15.56 -4.96 -21.82
N LEU A 258 16.00 -6.09 -22.38
CA LEU A 258 17.04 -6.14 -23.40
C LEU A 258 16.61 -5.39 -24.68
N LEU A 259 15.40 -5.67 -25.16
CA LEU A 259 14.88 -5.08 -26.40
C LEU A 259 14.57 -3.59 -26.26
N ALA A 260 14.23 -3.13 -25.07
CA ALA A 260 14.04 -1.70 -24.81
C ALA A 260 15.36 -0.91 -24.86
N GLY A 261 16.50 -1.54 -24.65
CA GLY A 261 17.83 -0.95 -24.70
C GLY A 261 18.20 -0.11 -23.48
N SER A 262 17.25 0.63 -22.89
CA SER A 262 17.47 1.39 -21.66
C SER A 262 16.22 1.46 -20.80
N ALA A 263 16.41 1.64 -19.48
CA ALA A 263 15.32 1.86 -18.55
C ALA A 263 14.52 3.13 -18.86
N GLY A 264 15.20 4.19 -19.33
CA GLY A 264 14.56 5.43 -19.74
C GLY A 264 13.62 5.22 -20.93
N GLU A 265 14.06 4.47 -21.94
CA GLU A 265 13.25 4.15 -23.11
C GLU A 265 12.06 3.25 -22.75
N LEU A 266 12.29 2.24 -21.91
CA LEU A 266 11.20 1.40 -21.43
C LEU A 266 10.16 2.21 -20.64
N GLY A 267 10.59 3.10 -19.76
CA GLY A 267 9.71 4.01 -19.03
C GLY A 267 8.90 4.90 -19.98
N ARG A 268 9.50 5.37 -21.07
CA ARG A 268 8.82 6.14 -22.12
C ARG A 268 7.76 5.29 -22.84
N GLN A 269 8.11 4.08 -23.25
CA GLN A 269 7.19 3.14 -23.90
C GLN A 269 5.98 2.76 -23.04
N ARG A 270 6.12 2.82 -21.72
CA ARG A 270 5.07 2.55 -20.73
C ARG A 270 4.38 3.81 -20.21
N GLY A 271 4.79 4.99 -20.65
CA GLY A 271 4.22 6.26 -20.19
C GLY A 271 4.61 6.69 -18.78
N VAL A 272 5.56 6.00 -18.14
CA VAL A 272 6.02 6.31 -16.77
C VAL A 272 6.73 7.68 -16.71
N GLU A 273 7.27 8.16 -17.82
CA GLU A 273 7.89 9.48 -17.95
C GLU A 273 6.96 10.65 -17.63
N GLN A 274 5.62 10.43 -17.66
CA GLN A 274 4.64 11.43 -17.25
C GLN A 274 4.70 11.69 -15.74
N SER A 275 5.23 10.75 -14.95
CA SER A 275 5.37 10.93 -13.50
C SER A 275 6.57 11.84 -13.17
N GLY A 276 6.36 12.70 -12.17
CA GLY A 276 7.41 13.59 -11.68
C GLY A 276 8.57 12.84 -11.04
N PHE A 277 8.28 11.72 -10.37
CA PHE A 277 9.30 10.91 -9.71
C PHE A 277 10.26 10.26 -10.71
N TRP A 278 9.72 9.67 -11.78
CA TRP A 278 10.56 9.07 -12.83
C TRP A 278 11.51 10.08 -13.47
N ARG A 279 11.00 11.28 -13.78
CA ARG A 279 11.85 12.36 -14.31
C ARG A 279 12.99 12.75 -13.37
N LYS A 280 12.74 12.75 -12.05
CA LYS A 280 13.79 13.01 -11.05
C LYS A 280 14.87 11.93 -11.07
N ILE A 281 14.49 10.64 -11.09
CA ILE A 281 15.45 9.53 -11.17
C ILE A 281 16.33 9.65 -12.40
N LEU A 282 15.74 9.91 -13.56
CA LEU A 282 16.49 10.08 -14.83
C LEU A 282 17.42 11.30 -14.82
N ALA A 283 17.04 12.37 -14.10
CA ALA A 283 17.86 13.58 -13.99
C ALA A 283 19.06 13.40 -13.04
N HIS A 284 19.04 12.40 -12.15
CA HIS A 284 20.05 12.20 -11.11
C HIS A 284 20.66 10.79 -11.15
N PRO A 285 21.33 10.39 -12.26
CA PRO A 285 21.94 9.05 -12.37
C PRO A 285 23.21 8.89 -11.54
N ALA A 286 23.85 10.01 -11.15
CA ALA A 286 25.03 10.01 -10.28
C ALA A 286 24.66 10.27 -8.82
N TYR A 287 25.54 9.89 -7.89
CA TYR A 287 25.37 10.18 -6.47
C TYR A 287 25.66 11.66 -6.17
N ASP A 288 24.69 12.49 -6.39
CA ASP A 288 24.74 13.93 -6.19
C ASP A 288 24.00 14.39 -4.92
N ASP A 289 23.80 15.70 -4.77
CA ASP A 289 23.11 16.27 -3.61
C ASP A 289 21.63 15.90 -3.53
N PHE A 290 21.00 15.52 -4.65
CA PHE A 290 19.64 15.01 -4.64
C PHE A 290 19.55 13.75 -3.78
N TRP A 291 20.45 12.79 -3.96
CA TRP A 291 20.47 11.55 -3.17
C TRP A 291 20.98 11.78 -1.75
N ARG A 292 22.13 12.49 -1.61
CA ARG A 292 22.72 12.75 -0.29
C ARG A 292 21.81 13.45 0.68
N ASN A 293 20.99 14.39 0.20
CA ASN A 293 20.07 15.16 1.06
C ASN A 293 18.82 14.37 1.47
N GLN A 294 18.61 13.18 0.93
CA GLN A 294 17.50 12.28 1.27
C GLN A 294 17.95 11.02 2.00
N ALA A 295 19.24 10.73 2.04
CA ALA A 295 19.80 9.54 2.68
C ALA A 295 19.53 9.55 4.18
N MET A 296 18.64 8.68 4.66
CA MET A 296 18.17 8.68 6.05
C MET A 296 19.26 8.28 7.06
N ASP A 297 20.20 7.45 6.70
CA ASP A 297 21.38 7.15 7.52
C ASP A 297 22.20 8.42 7.80
N GLN A 298 22.46 9.24 6.79
CA GLN A 298 23.19 10.50 6.93
C GLN A 298 22.39 11.57 7.67
N ILE A 299 21.07 11.63 7.43
CA ILE A 299 20.19 12.54 8.14
C ILE A 299 20.17 12.20 9.63
N LEU A 300 19.88 10.95 9.97
CA LEU A 300 19.77 10.50 11.36
C LEU A 300 21.13 10.52 12.08
N ALA A 301 22.24 10.36 11.35
CA ALA A 301 23.59 10.58 11.94
C ALA A 301 23.74 11.96 12.59
N ARG A 302 23.03 12.97 12.10
CA ARG A 302 23.10 14.36 12.58
C ARG A 302 22.02 14.71 13.61
N GLN A 303 21.02 13.84 13.80
CA GLN A 303 19.92 14.07 14.74
C GLN A 303 20.25 13.51 16.13
N PRO A 304 19.67 14.08 17.22
CA PRO A 304 19.73 13.47 18.54
C PRO A 304 19.07 12.09 18.56
N LEU A 305 19.65 11.13 19.31
CA LEU A 305 19.02 9.84 19.56
C LEU A 305 18.03 9.97 20.72
N ALA A 306 16.78 10.29 20.42
CA ALA A 306 15.74 10.54 21.43
C ALA A 306 14.83 9.33 21.68
N VAL A 307 14.58 8.51 20.66
CA VAL A 307 13.59 7.42 20.69
C VAL A 307 14.28 6.07 20.54
N PRO A 308 14.00 5.09 21.39
CA PRO A 308 14.44 3.71 21.20
C PRO A 308 14.03 3.20 19.82
N THR A 309 14.98 2.60 19.11
CA THR A 309 14.81 2.17 17.72
C THR A 309 15.31 0.74 17.56
N MET A 310 14.42 -0.15 17.10
CA MET A 310 14.77 -1.52 16.74
C MET A 310 14.73 -1.65 15.22
N LEU A 311 15.89 -1.79 14.63
CA LEU A 311 16.08 -2.02 13.21
C LEU A 311 15.97 -3.51 12.93
N VAL A 312 15.04 -3.90 12.07
CA VAL A 312 14.86 -5.28 11.63
C VAL A 312 15.28 -5.40 10.17
N HIS A 313 16.02 -6.45 9.84
CA HIS A 313 16.58 -6.60 8.50
C HIS A 313 16.62 -8.06 8.04
N SER A 314 16.28 -8.25 6.78
CA SER A 314 16.30 -9.53 6.09
C SER A 314 17.64 -9.76 5.40
N LEU A 315 18.30 -10.89 5.68
CA LEU A 315 19.57 -11.23 5.02
C LEU A 315 19.41 -11.58 3.54
N TRP A 316 18.18 -11.92 3.12
CA TRP A 316 17.84 -12.24 1.72
C TRP A 316 17.00 -11.16 1.08
N ASP A 317 17.12 -9.93 1.56
CA ASP A 317 16.43 -8.79 0.96
C ASP A 317 17.03 -8.49 -0.42
N ALA A 318 16.22 -8.59 -1.46
CA ALA A 318 16.60 -8.24 -2.82
C ALA A 318 16.35 -6.75 -3.16
N GLU A 319 15.73 -6.00 -2.24
CA GLU A 319 15.32 -4.61 -2.43
C GLU A 319 16.15 -3.67 -1.56
N ASP A 320 15.92 -3.67 -0.27
CA ASP A 320 16.47 -2.70 0.69
C ASP A 320 17.63 -3.24 1.55
N ILE A 321 18.48 -4.04 0.95
CA ILE A 321 19.57 -4.73 1.68
C ILE A 321 20.59 -3.80 2.37
N TYR A 322 20.67 -2.54 1.95
CA TYR A 322 21.55 -1.53 2.54
C TYR A 322 20.96 -0.92 3.82
N GLY A 323 19.65 -0.73 3.88
CA GLY A 323 18.98 0.26 4.70
C GLY A 323 19.16 0.14 6.20
N ALA A 324 18.65 -0.90 6.85
CA ALA A 324 18.68 -1.02 8.32
C ALA A 324 20.11 -1.07 8.87
N ILE A 325 21.02 -1.74 8.18
CA ILE A 325 22.43 -1.84 8.60
C ILE A 325 23.12 -0.48 8.53
N ALA A 326 22.85 0.31 7.49
CA ALA A 326 23.42 1.65 7.34
C ALA A 326 22.94 2.58 8.45
N VAL A 327 21.63 2.59 8.75
CA VAL A 327 21.08 3.36 9.86
C VAL A 327 21.66 2.90 11.20
N TYR A 328 21.75 1.58 11.45
CA TYR A 328 22.35 1.06 12.66
C TYR A 328 23.78 1.61 12.87
N LYS A 329 24.63 1.50 11.86
CA LYS A 329 25.99 2.04 11.92
C LYS A 329 26.03 3.54 12.17
N ALA A 330 25.08 4.28 11.60
CA ALA A 330 25.01 5.74 11.72
C ALA A 330 24.60 6.22 13.11
N ILE A 331 23.72 5.50 13.82
CA ILE A 331 23.15 5.97 15.08
C ILE A 331 23.65 5.20 16.31
N LYS A 332 24.19 3.97 16.15
CA LYS A 332 24.64 3.14 17.27
C LYS A 332 25.73 3.81 18.12
N ALA A 333 26.63 4.55 17.51
CA ALA A 333 27.68 5.27 18.23
C ALA A 333 27.14 6.33 19.22
N LYS A 334 25.89 6.74 19.06
CA LYS A 334 25.22 7.70 19.96
C LYS A 334 24.53 7.03 21.15
N ASP A 335 24.36 5.72 21.09
CA ASP A 335 23.71 4.91 22.12
C ASP A 335 24.72 4.53 23.21
N ILE A 336 25.13 5.53 23.99
CA ILE A 336 26.20 5.41 25.00
C ILE A 336 25.84 4.37 26.07
N ASN A 337 24.56 4.31 26.46
CA ASN A 337 24.08 3.37 27.48
C ASN A 337 23.74 1.99 26.90
N ASN A 338 23.81 1.81 25.60
CA ASN A 338 23.43 0.58 24.89
C ASN A 338 21.98 0.11 25.16
N ASP A 339 21.06 1.05 25.26
CA ASP A 339 19.66 0.82 25.65
C ASP A 339 18.63 1.37 24.65
N LYS A 340 19.08 1.94 23.51
CA LYS A 340 18.18 2.60 22.55
C LYS A 340 18.28 2.08 21.12
N VAL A 341 19.39 1.48 20.70
CA VAL A 341 19.57 1.05 19.32
C VAL A 341 19.81 -0.46 19.25
N PHE A 342 18.84 -1.14 18.65
CA PHE A 342 18.81 -2.59 18.51
C PHE A 342 18.83 -2.97 17.04
N LEU A 343 19.46 -4.09 16.69
CA LEU A 343 19.50 -4.65 15.36
C LEU A 343 19.10 -6.13 15.41
N VAL A 344 18.10 -6.48 14.63
CA VAL A 344 17.63 -7.86 14.43
C VAL A 344 17.89 -8.24 12.98
N LEU A 345 18.67 -9.31 12.78
CA LEU A 345 18.97 -9.85 11.45
C LEU A 345 18.49 -11.29 11.37
N GLY A 346 17.86 -11.66 10.27
CA GLY A 346 17.39 -13.02 10.11
C GLY A 346 17.37 -13.51 8.67
N PRO A 347 17.32 -14.85 8.48
CA PRO A 347 17.37 -15.49 7.16
C PRO A 347 15.98 -15.51 6.51
N TRP A 348 15.39 -14.36 6.32
CA TRP A 348 14.13 -14.17 5.61
C TRP A 348 14.30 -13.19 4.45
N ARG A 349 13.30 -13.12 3.60
CA ARG A 349 13.21 -12.20 2.46
C ARG A 349 12.56 -10.88 2.88
N HIS A 350 12.50 -9.93 1.94
CA HIS A 350 11.77 -8.68 2.11
C HIS A 350 10.32 -8.92 2.58
N GLY A 351 9.96 -8.42 3.75
CA GLY A 351 8.63 -8.60 4.33
C GLY A 351 8.30 -10.02 4.80
N GLY A 352 9.29 -10.93 4.93
CA GLY A 352 9.10 -12.33 5.29
C GLY A 352 9.36 -12.67 6.74
#